data_98dd237a1d045a016c868a1ab6493c28
#
_entry.id   98dd237a1d045a016c868a1ab6493c28
#
_cell.length_a   1.000
_cell.length_b   1.000
_cell.length_c   1.000
_cell.angle_alpha   90.00
_cell.angle_beta   90.00
_cell.angle_gamma   90.00
#
_symmetry.space_group_name_H-M   'P 1'
#
loop_
_entity.id
_entity.type
_entity.pdbx_description
1 polymer ?
#
loop_
_entity_poly.entity_id
_entity_poly.type
_entity_poly.pdbx_seq_one_letter_code
_entity_poly.pdbx_strand_id
1 'polypeptide(L)'
;MSTSRLQQRLLMSVSKADDSGCWEWTGQISNSGYGRIKIRDEHGDLCMRSAQHTSYEAFIGPVEKGMLVMQTCRNRLCINPGHLGVVVRDGDGFTLSRLPIQL
;
A
#
# COMPACT_ATOMS: atom_id res chain seq x y z
N MET A 1 -15.67 -8.53 -13.19
CA MET A 1 -14.89 -7.32 -13.52
C MET A 1 -13.43 -7.69 -13.69
N SER A 2 -12.82 -7.13 -14.70
CA SER A 2 -11.39 -7.39 -14.93
C SER A 2 -10.53 -6.61 -13.94
N THR A 3 -9.48 -7.26 -13.45
CA THR A 3 -8.49 -6.63 -12.60
C THR A 3 -7.70 -5.61 -13.42
N SER A 4 -7.46 -4.42 -12.88
CA SER A 4 -6.67 -3.41 -13.57
C SER A 4 -5.22 -3.87 -13.72
N ARG A 5 -4.49 -3.25 -14.65
CA ARG A 5 -3.06 -3.55 -14.84
C ARG A 5 -2.26 -3.28 -13.57
N LEU A 6 -2.59 -2.20 -12.86
CA LEU A 6 -1.90 -1.88 -11.62
C LEU A 6 -2.18 -2.92 -10.55
N GLN A 7 -3.42 -3.36 -10.41
CA GLN A 7 -3.77 -4.40 -9.46
C GLN A 7 -3.03 -5.71 -9.78
N GLN A 8 -2.99 -6.10 -11.06
CA GLN A 8 -2.26 -7.29 -11.48
C GLN A 8 -0.77 -7.17 -11.18
N ARG A 9 -0.18 -6.01 -11.47
CA ARG A 9 1.23 -5.76 -11.21
C ARG A 9 1.55 -5.89 -9.72
N LEU A 10 0.68 -5.37 -8.87
CA LEU A 10 0.83 -5.49 -7.42
C LEU A 10 0.72 -6.95 -6.97
N LEU A 11 -0.28 -7.67 -7.47
CA LEU A 11 -0.48 -9.07 -7.11
C LEU A 11 0.66 -9.98 -7.54
N MET A 12 1.30 -9.66 -8.68
CA MET A 12 2.45 -10.42 -9.17
C MET A 12 3.73 -10.13 -8.41
N SER A 13 3.75 -9.08 -7.61
CA SER A 13 4.95 -8.64 -6.89
C SER A 13 4.86 -8.90 -5.39
N VAL A 14 4.05 -9.87 -4.99
CA VAL A 14 3.90 -10.21 -3.57
C VAL A 14 4.12 -11.70 -3.34
N SER A 15 4.54 -12.03 -2.12
CA SER A 15 4.62 -13.40 -1.63
C SER A 15 3.56 -13.58 -0.54
N LYS A 16 2.82 -14.67 -0.62
CA LYS A 16 1.79 -15.04 0.37
C LYS A 16 2.17 -16.35 1.05
N ALA A 17 3.44 -16.46 1.41
CA ALA A 17 4.04 -17.74 1.80
C ALA A 17 3.65 -18.21 3.20
N ASP A 18 3.12 -17.33 4.06
CA ASP A 18 2.77 -17.73 5.42
C ASP A 18 1.27 -17.55 5.69
N ASP A 19 0.84 -17.98 6.88
CA ASP A 19 -0.56 -17.98 7.27
C ASP A 19 -1.04 -16.65 7.87
N SER A 20 -0.18 -15.64 7.90
CA SER A 20 -0.53 -14.33 8.46
C SER A 20 -1.54 -13.57 7.60
N GLY A 21 -1.69 -13.95 6.34
CA GLY A 21 -2.48 -13.22 5.38
C GLY A 21 -1.77 -12.02 4.77
N CYS A 22 -0.53 -11.78 5.14
CA CYS A 22 0.25 -10.68 4.56
C CYS A 22 0.60 -10.95 3.10
N TRP A 23 0.49 -9.89 2.30
CA TRP A 23 1.00 -9.86 0.92
C TRP A 23 2.35 -9.16 0.96
N GLU A 24 3.40 -9.93 1.13
CA GLU A 24 4.73 -9.38 1.34
C GLU A 24 5.34 -8.93 0.02
N TRP A 25 5.69 -7.65 -0.05
CA TRP A 25 6.22 -7.04 -1.27
C TRP A 25 7.58 -7.61 -1.62
N THR A 26 7.74 -8.05 -2.87
CA THR A 26 8.98 -8.65 -3.36
C THR A 26 9.77 -7.75 -4.30
N GLY A 27 9.26 -6.53 -4.57
CA GLY A 27 9.93 -5.56 -5.42
C GLY A 27 10.95 -4.72 -4.67
N GLN A 28 11.17 -3.50 -5.15
CA GLN A 28 12.12 -2.59 -4.53
C GLN A 28 11.72 -2.23 -3.10
N ILE A 29 12.74 -2.06 -2.25
CA ILE A 29 12.56 -1.70 -0.84
C ILE A 29 13.32 -0.41 -0.58
N SER A 30 12.68 0.53 0.12
CA SER A 30 13.32 1.80 0.50
C SER A 30 14.30 1.61 1.65
N ASN A 31 15.10 2.63 1.92
CA ASN A 31 16.05 2.59 3.03
C ASN A 31 15.38 2.40 4.39
N SER A 32 14.11 2.78 4.50
CA SER A 32 13.34 2.61 5.75
C SER A 32 12.68 1.24 5.85
N GLY A 33 12.87 0.36 4.87
CA GLY A 33 12.33 -1.01 4.92
C GLY A 33 10.92 -1.16 4.38
N TYR A 34 10.36 -0.13 3.74
CA TYR A 34 9.05 -0.19 3.12
C TYR A 34 9.15 -0.49 1.63
N GLY A 35 8.14 -1.14 1.06
CA GLY A 35 8.09 -1.42 -0.36
C GLY A 35 7.94 -0.13 -1.18
N ARG A 36 8.56 -0.12 -2.35
CA ARG A 36 8.48 0.99 -3.32
C ARG A 36 8.10 0.44 -4.68
N ILE A 37 7.29 1.20 -5.39
CA ILE A 37 6.88 0.85 -6.74
C ILE A 37 7.08 2.05 -7.66
N LYS A 38 7.59 1.79 -8.87
CA LYS A 38 7.72 2.82 -9.90
C LYS A 38 6.46 2.79 -10.76
N ILE A 39 5.76 3.91 -10.83
CA ILE A 39 4.55 4.05 -11.65
C ILE A 39 4.63 5.31 -12.48
N ARG A 40 3.76 5.41 -13.48
CA ARG A 40 3.59 6.65 -14.22
C ARG A 40 2.50 7.48 -13.57
N ASP A 41 2.77 8.77 -13.40
CA ASP A 41 1.78 9.69 -12.88
C ASP A 41 0.79 10.12 -14.00
N GLU A 42 -0.10 11.04 -13.67
CA GLU A 42 -1.11 11.54 -14.60
C GLU A 42 -0.51 12.27 -15.80
N HIS A 43 0.74 12.73 -15.70
CA HIS A 43 1.47 13.38 -16.78
C HIS A 43 2.30 12.41 -17.61
N GLY A 44 2.28 11.12 -17.27
CA GLY A 44 3.06 10.10 -17.96
C GLY A 44 4.51 9.99 -17.48
N ASP A 45 4.90 10.75 -16.47
CA ASP A 45 6.25 10.72 -15.90
C ASP A 45 6.39 9.58 -14.89
N LEU A 46 7.54 8.91 -14.90
CA LEU A 46 7.82 7.86 -13.94
C LEU A 46 8.13 8.47 -12.58
N CYS A 47 7.51 7.93 -11.55
CA CYS A 47 7.77 8.35 -10.17
C CYS A 47 7.75 7.13 -9.24
N MET A 48 8.45 7.27 -8.12
CA MET A 48 8.46 6.22 -7.08
C MET A 48 7.40 6.55 -6.05
N ARG A 49 6.62 5.52 -5.69
CA ARG A 49 5.59 5.66 -4.65
C ARG A 49 5.69 4.50 -3.67
N SER A 50 5.11 4.67 -2.49
CA SER A 50 5.07 3.56 -1.55
C SER A 50 4.16 2.46 -2.09
N ALA A 51 4.58 1.19 -1.92
CA ALA A 51 3.80 0.07 -2.41
C ALA A 51 2.47 -0.06 -1.66
N GLN A 52 2.47 0.16 -0.33
CA GLN A 52 1.24 0.08 0.45
C GLN A 52 0.24 1.17 0.08
N HIS A 53 0.70 2.40 -0.15
CA HIS A 53 -0.16 3.50 -0.58
C HIS A 53 -0.80 3.18 -1.93
N THR A 54 0.01 2.71 -2.87
CA THR A 54 -0.43 2.33 -4.20
C THR A 54 -1.43 1.19 -4.15
N SER A 55 -1.19 0.19 -3.31
CA SER A 55 -2.10 -0.93 -3.12
C SER A 55 -3.45 -0.46 -2.56
N TYR A 56 -3.43 0.40 -1.56
CA TYR A 56 -4.65 0.94 -0.99
C TYR A 56 -5.48 1.65 -2.08
N GLU A 57 -4.85 2.52 -2.85
CA GLU A 57 -5.55 3.26 -3.90
C GLU A 57 -6.08 2.34 -5.00
N ALA A 58 -5.34 1.29 -5.34
CA ALA A 58 -5.72 0.38 -6.42
C ALA A 58 -6.91 -0.53 -6.04
N PHE A 59 -7.00 -0.93 -4.78
CA PHE A 59 -7.99 -1.92 -4.35
C PHE A 59 -9.13 -1.33 -3.53
N ILE A 60 -8.91 -0.22 -2.85
CA ILE A 60 -9.92 0.37 -1.97
C ILE A 60 -10.41 1.71 -2.50
N GLY A 61 -9.52 2.66 -2.69
CA GLY A 61 -9.92 3.97 -3.20
C GLY A 61 -8.91 5.06 -2.88
N PRO A 62 -9.20 6.29 -3.29
CA PRO A 62 -8.26 7.39 -3.16
C PRO A 62 -7.95 7.72 -1.71
N VAL A 63 -6.72 8.18 -1.49
CA VAL A 63 -6.26 8.67 -0.19
C VAL A 63 -6.18 10.19 -0.26
N GLU A 64 -6.82 10.86 0.70
CA GLU A 64 -6.84 12.31 0.73
C GLU A 64 -5.44 12.88 0.99
N LYS A 65 -5.20 14.06 0.44
CA LYS A 65 -3.93 14.76 0.62
C LYS A 65 -3.66 14.98 2.10
N GLY A 66 -2.43 14.69 2.51
CA GLY A 66 -2.03 14.81 3.90
C GLY A 66 -2.27 13.57 4.75
N MET A 67 -2.90 12.55 4.18
CA MET A 67 -3.09 11.28 4.84
C MET A 67 -2.05 10.27 4.40
N LEU A 68 -1.76 9.30 5.26
CA LEU A 68 -0.79 8.24 4.98
C LEU A 68 -1.44 6.89 5.13
N VAL A 69 -0.95 5.91 4.37
CA VAL A 69 -1.37 4.52 4.47
C VAL A 69 -0.33 3.76 5.30
N MET A 70 -0.79 3.07 6.33
CA MET A 70 0.06 2.33 7.25
C MET A 70 -0.38 0.88 7.33
N GLN A 71 0.58 -0.02 7.61
CA GLN A 71 0.27 -1.43 7.87
C GLN A 71 -0.22 -1.59 9.30
N THR A 72 -1.42 -2.15 9.46
CA THR A 72 -1.95 -2.47 10.78
C THR A 72 -1.41 -3.78 11.32
N CYS A 73 -0.87 -4.62 10.44
CA CYS A 73 -0.25 -5.90 10.79
C CYS A 73 1.21 -5.77 11.24
N ARG A 74 1.77 -4.55 11.22
CA ARG A 74 3.15 -4.24 11.57
C ARG A 74 4.21 -4.84 10.66
N ASN A 75 3.82 -5.40 9.53
CA ASN A 75 4.76 -5.87 8.52
C ASN A 75 4.96 -4.78 7.47
N ARG A 76 6.14 -4.16 7.46
CA ARG A 76 6.45 -3.03 6.58
C ARG A 76 6.37 -3.37 5.09
N LEU A 77 6.47 -4.63 4.74
CA LEU A 77 6.39 -5.07 3.34
C LEU A 77 4.99 -5.52 2.94
N CYS A 78 4.04 -5.60 3.89
CA CYS A 78 2.70 -6.05 3.60
C CYS A 78 1.92 -5.00 2.82
N ILE A 79 1.34 -5.41 1.70
CA ILE A 79 0.46 -4.56 0.90
C ILE A 79 -0.95 -5.12 0.77
N ASN A 80 -1.31 -6.12 1.59
CA ASN A 80 -2.68 -6.64 1.60
C ASN A 80 -3.64 -5.49 2.00
N PRO A 81 -4.60 -5.12 1.14
CA PRO A 81 -5.52 -4.02 1.46
C PRO A 81 -6.26 -4.21 2.78
N GLY A 82 -6.54 -5.46 3.16
CA GLY A 82 -7.16 -5.78 4.44
C GLY A 82 -6.28 -5.52 5.65
N HIS A 83 -4.98 -5.29 5.45
CA HIS A 83 -4.01 -4.99 6.50
C HIS A 83 -3.55 -3.54 6.48
N LEU A 84 -4.20 -2.69 5.68
CA LEU A 84 -3.82 -1.29 5.53
C LEU A 84 -4.88 -0.37 6.12
N GLY A 85 -4.43 0.65 6.82
CA GLY A 85 -5.30 1.69 7.33
C GLY A 85 -4.79 3.06 6.94
N VAL A 86 -5.69 4.05 6.90
CA VAL A 86 -5.32 5.43 6.60
C VAL A 86 -5.18 6.18 7.90
N VAL A 87 -4.07 6.88 8.08
CA VAL A 87 -3.80 7.67 9.27
C VAL A 87 -3.69 9.14 8.90
N VAL A 88 -4.13 9.99 9.81
CA VAL A 88 -4.00 11.43 9.71
C VAL A 88 -2.84 11.85 10.61
N ARG A 89 -1.95 12.67 10.06
CA ARG A 89 -0.87 13.23 10.87
C ARG A 89 -1.44 14.32 11.76
N ASP A 90 -1.42 14.08 13.05
CA ASP A 90 -1.83 15.03 14.07
C ASP A 90 -0.57 15.60 14.74
N GLY A 91 -0.61 16.80 15.29
CA GLY A 91 0.56 17.50 15.79
C GLY A 91 1.56 16.66 16.59
N ASP A 92 1.08 15.69 17.37
CA ASP A 92 1.89 14.84 18.22
C ASP A 92 2.03 13.40 17.73
N GLY A 93 1.50 13.06 16.53
CA GLY A 93 1.59 11.70 16.03
C GLY A 93 0.56 11.42 14.94
N PHE A 94 0.19 10.16 14.83
CA PHE A 94 -0.76 9.72 13.81
C PHE A 94 -2.02 9.17 14.48
N THR A 95 -3.18 9.53 13.91
CA THR A 95 -4.47 8.99 14.34
C THR A 95 -5.04 8.16 13.20
N LEU A 96 -5.48 6.93 13.50
CA LEU A 96 -6.10 6.06 12.50
C LEU A 96 -7.44 6.65 12.06
N SER A 97 -7.54 7.00 10.78
CA SER A 97 -8.74 7.62 10.21
C SER A 97 -9.70 6.59 9.64
N ARG A 98 -9.19 5.50 9.09
CA ARG A 98 -9.99 4.43 8.51
C ARG A 98 -9.43 3.09 8.93
N LEU A 99 -10.33 2.18 9.31
CA LEU A 99 -9.95 0.81 9.61
C LEU A 99 -9.76 0.03 8.31
N PRO A 100 -8.91 -1.02 8.32
CA PRO A 100 -8.76 -1.88 7.16
C PRO A 100 -10.08 -2.53 6.77
N ILE A 101 -10.28 -2.71 5.48
CA ILE A 101 -11.41 -3.49 4.97
C ILE A 101 -11.04 -4.97 5.08
N GLN A 102 -11.96 -5.75 5.63
CA GLN A 102 -11.77 -7.20 5.65
C GLN A 102 -12.12 -7.79 4.29
N LEU A 103 -11.18 -8.49 3.73
CA LEU A 103 -11.32 -9.12 2.41
C LEU A 103 -11.50 -10.64 2.54
#